data_e47aa700775aedf035c6a17f0e95df61
#
_entry.id   e47aa700775aedf035c6a17f0e95df61
#
_cell.length_a   1.000
_cell.length_b   1.000
_cell.length_c   1.000
_cell.angle_alpha   90.00
_cell.angle_beta   90.00
_cell.angle_gamma   90.00
#
_symmetry.space_group_name_H-M   'P 1'
#
loop_
_entity.id
_entity.type
_entity.pdbx_description
1 polymer ?
#
loop_
_entity_poly.entity_id
_entity_poly.type
_entity_poly.pdbx_seq_one_letter_code
_entity_poly.pdbx_strand_id
1 'polypeptide(L)'
;MRDVEFNYATKENGLMNFRASLPLSEASKGNNPAADGQMGCIMKIYREWQLSGDNDFLKNNWEQVKKVLSYAWIEKGWDGNQDGVMEGSQHNTMDVNYFGPNPQMGFWYMGAL
;
A
#
# COMPACT_ATOMS: atom_id res chain seq x y z
N MET A 1 -13.09 6.35 -9.40
CA MET A 1 -11.74 6.17 -10.00
C MET A 1 -10.72 5.64 -9.00
N ARG A 2 -10.67 6.17 -7.77
CA ARG A 2 -9.72 5.74 -6.71
C ARG A 2 -9.84 4.25 -6.36
N ASP A 3 -11.06 3.76 -6.20
CA ASP A 3 -11.37 2.36 -5.94
C ASP A 3 -10.95 1.44 -7.10
N VAL A 4 -11.14 1.88 -8.33
CA VAL A 4 -10.75 1.12 -9.53
C VAL A 4 -9.22 0.97 -9.58
N GLU A 5 -8.47 2.06 -9.43
CA GLU A 5 -7.01 2.05 -9.40
C GLU A 5 -6.50 1.13 -8.28
N PHE A 6 -7.06 1.28 -7.08
CA PHE A 6 -6.68 0.51 -5.91
C PHE A 6 -6.88 -1.01 -6.11
N ASN A 7 -8.03 -1.40 -6.66
CA ASN A 7 -8.34 -2.81 -6.90
C ASN A 7 -7.51 -3.41 -8.03
N TYR A 8 -7.28 -2.68 -9.12
CA TYR A 8 -6.46 -3.18 -10.23
C TYR A 8 -4.95 -3.25 -9.89
N ALA A 9 -4.46 -2.40 -9.01
CA ALA A 9 -3.06 -2.41 -8.61
C ALA A 9 -2.72 -3.47 -7.56
N THR A 10 -3.72 -4.03 -6.87
CA THR A 10 -3.51 -4.90 -5.70
C THR A 10 -3.65 -6.38 -6.06
N LYS A 11 -2.68 -7.18 -5.62
CA LYS A 11 -2.70 -8.65 -5.71
C LYS A 11 -3.44 -9.28 -4.53
N GLU A 12 -3.71 -10.59 -4.64
CA GLU A 12 -4.38 -11.35 -3.58
C GLU A 12 -3.65 -11.33 -2.24
N ASN A 13 -2.32 -11.27 -2.25
CA ASN A 13 -1.49 -11.18 -1.05
C ASN A 13 -1.35 -9.74 -0.49
N GLY A 14 -2.02 -8.77 -1.09
CA GLY A 14 -1.97 -7.38 -0.68
C GLY A 14 -0.87 -6.54 -1.31
N LEU A 15 0.05 -7.13 -2.09
CA LEU A 15 1.06 -6.37 -2.80
C LEU A 15 0.42 -5.41 -3.81
N MET A 16 0.77 -4.14 -3.75
CA MET A 16 0.42 -3.16 -4.77
C MET A 16 1.61 -2.90 -5.68
N ASN A 17 1.39 -2.96 -6.99
CA ASN A 17 2.43 -2.55 -7.92
C ASN A 17 2.71 -1.05 -7.77
N PHE A 18 3.98 -0.70 -7.81
CA PHE A 18 4.44 0.67 -7.59
C PHE A 18 4.06 1.63 -8.73
N ARG A 19 3.75 1.11 -9.91
CA ARG A 19 3.22 1.88 -11.04
C ARG A 19 2.03 1.17 -11.66
N ALA A 20 0.92 1.88 -11.84
CA ALA A 20 -0.19 1.39 -12.62
C ALA A 20 0.10 1.59 -14.12
N SER A 21 -0.03 0.53 -14.88
CA SER A 21 0.05 0.61 -16.35
C SER A 21 -1.32 0.98 -16.93
N LEU A 22 -1.32 1.79 -17.96
CA LEU A 22 -2.55 2.12 -18.68
C LEU A 22 -2.59 1.39 -20.04
N PRO A 23 -3.77 0.89 -20.47
CA PRO A 23 -5.04 0.86 -19.73
C PRO A 23 -4.97 -0.05 -18.50
N LEU A 24 -5.77 0.24 -17.46
CA LEU A 24 -5.87 -0.59 -16.28
C LEU A 24 -6.37 -1.99 -16.64
N SER A 25 -5.62 -3.00 -16.29
CA SER A 25 -5.91 -4.41 -16.60
C SER A 25 -5.21 -5.32 -15.61
N GLU A 26 -5.44 -6.63 -15.70
CA GLU A 26 -4.70 -7.62 -14.91
C GLU A 26 -3.16 -7.52 -15.09
N ALA A 27 -2.70 -7.08 -16.26
CA ALA A 27 -1.28 -6.81 -16.52
C ALA A 27 -0.70 -5.67 -15.67
N SER A 28 -1.55 -4.82 -15.08
CA SER A 28 -1.12 -3.77 -14.14
C SER A 28 -0.64 -4.31 -12.78
N LYS A 29 -0.91 -5.59 -12.50
CA LYS A 29 -0.48 -6.28 -11.29
C LYS A 29 0.99 -6.71 -11.38
N GLY A 30 1.91 -5.78 -11.21
CA GLY A 30 3.34 -6.06 -11.17
C GLY A 30 3.82 -6.69 -9.86
N ASN A 31 5.12 -6.95 -9.76
CA ASN A 31 5.76 -7.59 -8.60
C ASN A 31 6.64 -6.65 -7.77
N ASN A 32 6.54 -5.35 -8.00
CA ASN A 32 7.45 -4.38 -7.42
C ASN A 32 6.68 -3.34 -6.58
N PRO A 33 6.49 -3.58 -5.28
CA PRO A 33 5.83 -2.63 -4.41
C PRO A 33 6.79 -1.51 -4.00
N ALA A 34 6.27 -0.29 -3.87
CA ALA A 34 6.95 0.80 -3.19
C ALA A 34 6.37 0.96 -1.78
N ALA A 35 7.22 0.97 -0.75
CA ALA A 35 6.77 1.00 0.64
C ALA A 35 5.96 2.27 0.96
N ASP A 36 6.45 3.44 0.57
CA ASP A 36 5.75 4.72 0.71
C ASP A 36 4.47 4.77 -0.12
N GLY A 37 4.52 4.31 -1.37
CA GLY A 37 3.38 4.32 -2.29
C GLY A 37 2.24 3.43 -1.81
N GLN A 38 2.55 2.22 -1.34
CA GLN A 38 1.56 1.28 -0.83
C GLN A 38 0.88 1.81 0.43
N MET A 39 1.64 2.30 1.40
CA MET A 39 1.09 2.91 2.61
C MET A 39 0.32 4.20 2.28
N GLY A 40 0.82 5.01 1.38
CA GLY A 40 0.14 6.21 0.88
C GLY A 40 -1.20 5.93 0.22
N CYS A 41 -1.36 4.79 -0.44
CA CYS A 41 -2.65 4.39 -1.02
C CYS A 41 -3.70 4.10 0.06
N ILE A 42 -3.33 3.50 1.19
CA ILE A 42 -4.21 3.33 2.35
C ILE A 42 -4.69 4.70 2.86
N MET A 43 -3.75 5.61 3.08
CA MET A 43 -4.07 6.98 3.53
C MET A 43 -4.98 7.71 2.54
N LYS A 44 -4.81 7.50 1.23
CA LYS A 44 -5.67 8.10 0.19
C LYS A 44 -7.09 7.55 0.22
N ILE A 45 -7.29 6.25 0.48
CA ILE A 45 -8.63 5.67 0.65
C ILE A 45 -9.33 6.31 1.86
N TYR A 46 -8.63 6.43 2.98
CA TYR A 46 -9.17 7.09 4.17
C TYR A 46 -9.54 8.55 3.90
N ARG A 47 -8.66 9.30 3.23
CA ARG A 47 -8.93 10.69 2.85
C ARG A 47 -10.13 10.84 1.92
N GLU A 48 -10.26 9.95 0.93
CA GLU A 48 -11.41 9.95 0.02
C GLU A 48 -12.72 9.76 0.79
N TRP A 49 -12.74 8.83 1.74
CA TRP A 49 -13.89 8.65 2.62
C TRP A 49 -14.18 9.90 3.46
N GLN A 50 -13.17 10.51 4.06
CA GLN A 50 -13.35 11.75 4.85
C GLN A 50 -13.96 12.89 4.02
N LEU A 51 -13.51 13.04 2.77
CA LEU A 51 -13.98 14.12 1.89
C LEU A 51 -15.37 13.86 1.32
N SER A 52 -15.68 12.61 0.99
CA SER A 52 -16.96 12.24 0.39
C SER A 52 -18.06 11.96 1.41
N GLY A 53 -17.70 11.51 2.60
CA GLY A 53 -18.68 10.97 3.58
C GLY A 53 -19.35 9.67 3.14
N ASP A 54 -18.85 9.03 2.07
CA ASP A 54 -19.43 7.83 1.47
C ASP A 54 -18.99 6.57 2.23
N ASN A 55 -19.87 6.12 3.13
CA ASN A 55 -19.62 4.91 3.92
C ASN A 55 -19.64 3.63 3.08
N ASP A 56 -20.37 3.59 1.98
CA ASP A 56 -20.40 2.42 1.10
C ASP A 56 -19.05 2.29 0.35
N PHE A 57 -18.49 3.42 -0.08
CA PHE A 57 -17.12 3.43 -0.62
C PHE A 57 -16.11 2.81 0.35
N LEU A 58 -16.14 3.21 1.62
CA LEU A 58 -15.23 2.66 2.63
C LEU A 58 -15.48 1.17 2.87
N LYS A 59 -16.74 0.76 3.05
CA LYS A 59 -17.10 -0.66 3.25
C LYS A 59 -16.64 -1.54 2.09
N ASN A 60 -16.86 -1.09 0.87
CA ASN A 60 -16.51 -1.84 -0.34
C ASN A 60 -15.00 -2.03 -0.50
N ASN A 61 -14.18 -1.12 0.02
CA ASN A 61 -12.73 -1.19 -0.06
C ASN A 61 -12.06 -1.72 1.21
N TRP A 62 -12.79 -1.94 2.30
CA TRP A 62 -12.23 -2.23 3.62
C TRP A 62 -11.39 -3.52 3.67
N GLU A 63 -11.89 -4.60 3.09
CA GLU A 63 -11.14 -5.86 3.05
C GLU A 63 -9.84 -5.73 2.26
N GLN A 64 -9.88 -4.97 1.18
CA GLN A 64 -8.71 -4.70 0.37
C GLN A 64 -7.69 -3.82 1.11
N VAL A 65 -8.14 -2.81 1.85
CA VAL A 65 -7.28 -1.98 2.71
C VAL A 65 -6.53 -2.84 3.73
N LYS A 66 -7.25 -3.74 4.40
CA LYS A 66 -6.62 -4.68 5.36
C LYS A 66 -5.57 -5.57 4.69
N LYS A 67 -5.84 -6.08 3.51
CA LYS A 67 -4.88 -6.88 2.74
C LYS A 67 -3.63 -6.08 2.37
N VAL A 68 -3.79 -4.86 1.91
CA VAL A 68 -2.67 -3.99 1.52
C VAL A 68 -1.79 -3.67 2.72
N LEU A 69 -2.39 -3.39 3.88
CA LEU A 69 -1.63 -3.15 5.11
C LEU A 69 -0.91 -4.43 5.57
N SER A 70 -1.62 -5.57 5.58
CA SER A 70 -1.06 -6.85 6.04
C SER A 70 0.09 -7.37 5.17
N TYR A 71 0.28 -6.85 3.99
CA TYR A 71 1.46 -7.15 3.17
C TYR A 71 2.77 -6.81 3.89
N ALA A 72 2.79 -5.78 4.73
CA ALA A 72 3.95 -5.44 5.55
C ALA A 72 4.32 -6.57 6.53
N TRP A 73 3.35 -7.39 6.92
CA TRP A 73 3.48 -8.41 7.98
C TRP A 73 3.70 -9.83 7.47
N ILE A 74 3.74 -10.05 6.16
CA ILE A 74 4.06 -11.37 5.61
C ILE A 74 5.51 -11.75 5.94
N GLU A 75 5.83 -13.03 5.87
CA GLU A 75 7.21 -13.49 6.00
C GLU A 75 8.12 -12.75 5.01
N LYS A 76 9.17 -12.13 5.51
CA LYS A 76 10.07 -11.24 4.76
C LYS A 76 9.41 -9.95 4.23
N GLY A 77 8.24 -9.60 4.74
CA GLY A 77 7.64 -8.28 4.53
C GLY A 77 8.41 -7.18 5.27
N TRP A 78 7.96 -5.95 5.10
CA TRP A 78 8.67 -4.79 5.68
C TRP A 78 8.62 -4.73 7.22
N ASP A 79 7.62 -5.36 7.84
CA ASP A 79 7.45 -5.46 9.31
C ASP A 79 6.95 -6.87 9.66
N GLY A 80 7.74 -7.88 9.31
CA GLY A 80 7.36 -9.28 9.50
C GLY A 80 7.26 -9.71 10.96
N ASN A 81 7.90 -9.00 11.89
CA ASN A 81 7.82 -9.23 13.33
C ASN A 81 6.71 -8.41 14.02
N GLN A 82 6.04 -7.52 13.28
CA GLN A 82 4.93 -6.68 13.75
C GLN A 82 5.31 -5.79 14.96
N ASP A 83 6.51 -5.24 14.93
CA ASP A 83 6.97 -4.32 15.99
C ASP A 83 6.69 -2.84 15.68
N GLY A 84 6.13 -2.56 14.50
CA GLY A 84 5.78 -1.21 14.04
C GLY A 84 6.92 -0.49 13.34
N VAL A 85 8.02 -1.17 13.07
CA VAL A 85 9.21 -0.60 12.40
C VAL A 85 9.44 -1.29 11.07
N MET A 86 9.44 -0.52 9.97
CA MET A 86 9.80 -1.07 8.67
C MET A 86 11.29 -1.35 8.59
N GLU A 87 11.60 -2.57 8.18
CA GLU A 87 12.96 -3.08 8.01
C GLU A 87 13.15 -3.75 6.64
N GLY A 88 14.36 -4.24 6.40
CA GLY A 88 14.70 -4.91 5.14
C GLY A 88 14.80 -3.94 3.97
N SER A 89 14.64 -4.47 2.76
CA SER A 89 14.71 -3.69 1.53
C SER A 89 13.38 -2.98 1.27
N GLN A 90 13.41 -1.66 1.21
CA GLN A 90 12.24 -0.80 1.01
C GLN A 90 12.44 0.03 -0.26
N HIS A 91 11.98 -0.50 -1.39
CA HIS A 91 11.85 0.28 -2.61
C HIS A 91 10.81 1.38 -2.40
N ASN A 92 11.00 2.54 -3.01
CA ASN A 92 10.12 3.68 -2.81
C ASN A 92 9.93 4.49 -4.10
N THR A 93 9.01 5.43 -4.07
CA THR A 93 8.64 6.24 -5.24
C THR A 93 9.72 7.20 -5.72
N MET A 94 10.84 7.30 -5.03
CA MET A 94 12.04 8.05 -5.47
C MET A 94 13.02 7.19 -6.28
N ASP A 95 12.62 5.96 -6.65
CA ASP A 95 13.43 4.99 -7.41
C ASP A 95 14.76 4.60 -6.71
N VAL A 96 14.77 4.59 -5.39
CA VAL A 96 15.91 4.12 -4.58
C VAL A 96 15.46 3.02 -3.62
N ASN A 97 16.40 2.23 -3.13
CA ASN A 97 16.14 1.24 -2.10
C ASN A 97 16.77 1.71 -0.78
N TYR A 98 15.93 1.83 0.24
CA TYR A 98 16.41 1.94 1.61
C TYR A 98 16.53 0.56 2.24
N PHE A 99 17.40 0.43 3.22
CA PHE A 99 17.61 -0.80 3.97
C PHE A 99 17.58 -0.49 5.46
N GLY A 100 16.82 -1.29 6.20
CA GLY A 100 16.67 -1.11 7.63
C GLY A 100 15.76 0.05 8.02
N PRO A 101 15.61 0.32 9.32
CA PRO A 101 14.76 1.37 9.84
C PRO A 101 15.15 2.74 9.32
N ASN A 102 14.18 3.49 8.81
CA ASN A 102 14.38 4.88 8.41
C ASN A 102 13.10 5.70 8.64
N PRO A 103 13.24 7.00 8.99
CA PRO A 103 12.09 7.83 9.33
C PRO A 103 11.13 8.04 8.17
N GLN A 104 11.62 8.10 6.94
CA GLN A 104 10.80 8.42 5.78
C GLN A 104 9.75 7.33 5.52
N MET A 105 10.16 6.09 5.43
CA MET A 105 9.23 4.97 5.25
C MET A 105 8.40 4.75 6.51
N GLY A 106 9.01 4.90 7.69
CA GLY A 106 8.32 4.78 8.98
C GLY A 106 7.16 5.77 9.13
N PHE A 107 7.28 7.00 8.66
CA PHE A 107 6.17 7.97 8.70
C PHE A 107 5.01 7.57 7.79
N TRP A 108 5.27 7.05 6.59
CA TRP A 108 4.21 6.53 5.73
C TRP A 108 3.50 5.33 6.35
N TYR A 109 4.27 4.43 6.97
CA TYR A 109 3.72 3.26 7.66
C TYR A 109 2.86 3.66 8.86
N MET A 110 3.36 4.56 9.70
CA MET A 110 2.61 5.08 10.86
C MET A 110 1.30 5.75 10.43
N GLY A 111 1.31 6.45 9.30
CA GLY A 111 0.10 7.06 8.76
C GLY A 111 -0.91 6.06 8.22
N ALA A 112 -0.47 4.87 7.81
CA ALA A 112 -1.33 3.80 7.30
C ALA A 112 -1.92 2.92 8.43
N LEU A 113 -1.24 2.81 9.56
CA LEU A 113 -1.71 2.10 10.76
C LEU A 113 -2.88 2.82 11.42
#